data_966a3a163fa74beee6a66581c5ec741e
#
_entry.id   966a3a163fa74beee6a66581c5ec741e
#
_cell.length_a   1.000
_cell.length_b   1.000
_cell.length_c   1.000
_cell.angle_alpha   90.00
_cell.angle_beta   90.00
_cell.angle_gamma   90.00
#
_symmetry.space_group_name_H-M   'P 1'
#
loop_
_entity.id
_entity.type
_entity.pdbx_description
1 polymer ?
#
loop_
_entity_poly.entity_id
_entity_poly.type
_entity_poly.pdbx_seq_one_letter_code
_entity_poly.pdbx_strand_id
1 'polypeptide(L)'
;MKKYSRSRKGKGLLFVAFIIFAAIVGALVLKKYDVSSLKPQTPPPVEQAGTVLVTLFFADQSGDGLVREGREIDASADLTESVESVVDELISGPVGDHAPVLPYNTQILKVQVQGDLAFVDFGRELVDGLPAGSSAEMTAVYAVVDTIAVNFPQIKKVQITVDGENVATLKGHLDLRQPLAPDFTLEKRP
;
A
#
# COMPACT_ATOMS: atom_id res chain seq x y z
N MET A 1 22.44 33.24 -87.46
CA MET A 1 22.05 32.15 -86.61
C MET A 1 22.84 32.22 -85.28
N LYS A 2 22.23 32.65 -84.17
CA LYS A 2 22.88 32.74 -82.87
C LYS A 2 22.65 31.47 -82.09
N LYS A 3 23.74 30.66 -81.76
CA LYS A 3 23.71 29.48 -80.89
C LYS A 3 23.64 29.99 -79.46
N TYR A 4 22.56 29.59 -78.73
CA TYR A 4 22.44 29.75 -77.27
C TYR A 4 23.25 28.63 -76.58
N SER A 5 24.31 29.05 -75.90
CA SER A 5 25.04 28.17 -74.99
C SER A 5 24.29 28.00 -73.68
N ARG A 6 23.75 26.84 -73.44
CA ARG A 6 22.99 26.48 -72.17
C ARG A 6 24.00 26.21 -71.06
N SER A 7 24.11 27.12 -70.11
CA SER A 7 25.03 27.03 -68.98
C SER A 7 24.74 25.77 -68.12
N ARG A 8 25.71 24.86 -68.01
CA ARG A 8 25.69 23.65 -67.20
C ARG A 8 25.96 23.89 -65.69
N LYS A 9 26.12 25.14 -65.25
CA LYS A 9 26.55 25.51 -63.90
C LYS A 9 25.45 25.39 -62.82
N GLY A 10 24.15 25.31 -63.19
CA GLY A 10 23.06 25.26 -62.23
C GLY A 10 22.83 23.88 -61.58
N LYS A 11 23.22 22.79 -62.25
CA LYS A 11 22.96 21.41 -61.72
C LYS A 11 23.88 21.02 -60.57
N GLY A 12 25.13 21.55 -60.59
CA GLY A 12 26.11 21.29 -59.53
C GLY A 12 25.75 22.02 -58.21
N LEU A 13 25.22 23.27 -58.32
CA LEU A 13 24.84 24.05 -57.17
C LEU A 13 23.66 23.45 -56.43
N LEU A 14 22.67 22.91 -57.15
CA LEU A 14 21.51 22.24 -56.58
C LEU A 14 21.92 20.91 -55.89
N PHE A 15 22.90 20.19 -56.43
CA PHE A 15 23.39 18.94 -55.82
C PHE A 15 24.14 19.21 -54.51
N VAL A 16 24.94 20.26 -54.47
CA VAL A 16 25.64 20.70 -53.26
C VAL A 16 24.64 21.16 -52.19
N ALA A 17 23.65 21.95 -52.58
CA ALA A 17 22.58 22.38 -51.64
C ALA A 17 21.78 21.19 -51.07
N PHE A 18 21.51 20.17 -51.86
CA PHE A 18 20.82 18.96 -51.40
C PHE A 18 21.66 18.15 -50.39
N ILE A 19 22.98 18.04 -50.65
CA ILE A 19 23.90 17.33 -49.70
C ILE A 19 23.96 18.09 -48.36
N ILE A 20 24.07 19.42 -48.40
CA ILE A 20 24.08 20.24 -47.16
C ILE A 20 22.77 20.08 -46.40
N PHE A 21 21.64 20.11 -47.10
CA PHE A 21 20.32 19.92 -46.49
C PHE A 21 20.19 18.51 -45.85
N ALA A 22 20.62 17.46 -46.58
CA ALA A 22 20.60 16.11 -46.08
C ALA A 22 21.50 15.95 -44.84
N ALA A 23 22.67 16.56 -44.80
CA ALA A 23 23.58 16.56 -43.66
C ALA A 23 22.97 17.29 -42.44
N ILE A 24 22.27 18.43 -42.66
CA ILE A 24 21.60 19.16 -41.58
C ILE A 24 20.44 18.32 -41.02
N VAL A 25 19.61 17.73 -41.88
CA VAL A 25 18.50 16.88 -41.44
C VAL A 25 19.04 15.65 -40.72
N GLY A 26 20.09 14.99 -41.23
CA GLY A 26 20.76 13.89 -40.54
C GLY A 26 21.28 14.26 -39.16
N ALA A 27 21.92 15.42 -39.02
CA ALA A 27 22.41 15.92 -37.74
C ALA A 27 21.27 16.25 -36.75
N LEU A 28 20.15 16.78 -37.23
CA LEU A 28 18.96 17.05 -36.41
C LEU A 28 18.26 15.75 -35.95
N VAL A 29 18.22 14.76 -36.84
CA VAL A 29 17.68 13.40 -36.48
C VAL A 29 18.56 12.72 -35.44
N LEU A 30 19.88 12.75 -35.61
CA LEU A 30 20.84 12.23 -34.66
C LEU A 30 20.76 12.94 -33.31
N LYS A 31 20.55 14.24 -33.29
CA LYS A 31 20.37 15.02 -32.06
C LYS A 31 19.03 14.73 -31.38
N LYS A 32 17.99 14.44 -32.15
CA LYS A 32 16.67 14.06 -31.61
C LYS A 32 16.65 12.62 -31.06
N TYR A 33 17.43 11.75 -31.67
CA TYR A 33 17.63 10.36 -31.23
C TYR A 33 19.02 10.23 -30.60
N ASP A 34 19.26 11.00 -29.53
CA ASP A 34 20.46 10.85 -28.73
C ASP A 34 20.43 9.49 -28.07
N VAL A 35 21.16 8.52 -28.69
CA VAL A 35 21.24 7.13 -28.25
C VAL A 35 21.86 7.00 -26.86
N SER A 36 22.43 8.11 -26.34
CA SER A 36 22.96 8.17 -24.97
C SER A 36 21.87 8.13 -23.90
N SER A 37 20.59 8.32 -24.24
CA SER A 37 19.48 8.16 -23.32
C SER A 37 18.98 6.71 -23.17
N LEU A 38 19.51 5.80 -23.96
CA LEU A 38 19.35 4.35 -23.77
C LEU A 38 20.43 3.80 -22.84
N LYS A 39 20.77 4.51 -21.75
CA LYS A 39 21.33 3.78 -20.60
C LYS A 39 20.26 2.79 -20.19
N PRO A 40 20.58 1.48 -20.12
CA PRO A 40 19.70 0.56 -19.41
C PRO A 40 19.47 1.20 -18.04
N GLN A 41 18.27 1.65 -17.76
CA GLN A 41 17.88 1.91 -16.38
C GLN A 41 18.00 0.52 -15.73
N THR A 42 19.12 0.26 -15.08
CA THR A 42 19.14 -0.73 -14.02
C THR A 42 17.97 -0.33 -13.14
N PRO A 43 16.96 -1.18 -13.00
CA PRO A 43 15.91 -0.92 -12.02
C PRO A 43 16.66 -0.59 -10.73
N PRO A 44 16.21 0.44 -9.96
CA PRO A 44 16.80 0.70 -8.66
C PRO A 44 16.95 -0.67 -7.98
N PRO A 45 18.05 -0.93 -7.25
CA PRO A 45 18.14 -2.14 -6.48
C PRO A 45 16.81 -2.25 -5.75
N VAL A 46 16.04 -3.29 -6.03
CA VAL A 46 14.95 -3.66 -5.16
C VAL A 46 15.70 -3.90 -3.85
N GLU A 47 15.70 -2.91 -2.95
CA GLU A 47 16.00 -3.19 -1.55
C GLU A 47 15.11 -4.37 -1.26
N GLN A 48 15.71 -5.53 -1.15
CA GLN A 48 15.02 -6.70 -0.63
C GLN A 48 14.69 -6.32 0.79
N ALA A 49 13.56 -5.66 0.95
CA ALA A 49 12.94 -5.51 2.25
C ALA A 49 12.86 -6.94 2.78
N GLY A 50 13.66 -7.23 3.81
CA GLY A 50 13.62 -8.56 4.44
C GLY A 50 12.20 -8.81 4.92
N THR A 51 11.84 -10.06 5.14
CA THR A 51 10.58 -10.38 5.81
C THR A 51 10.70 -10.16 7.31
N VAL A 52 9.62 -9.82 7.95
CA VAL A 52 9.48 -9.70 9.41
C VAL A 52 8.36 -10.62 9.88
N LEU A 53 8.61 -11.31 10.99
CA LEU A 53 7.57 -12.13 11.63
C LEU A 53 6.68 -11.21 12.47
N VAL A 54 5.39 -11.19 12.17
CA VAL A 54 4.36 -10.45 12.90
C VAL A 54 3.41 -11.41 13.60
N THR A 55 2.76 -10.92 14.66
CA THR A 55 1.74 -11.66 15.41
C THR A 55 0.37 -11.05 15.11
N LEU A 56 -0.55 -11.86 14.63
CA LEU A 56 -1.93 -11.49 14.36
C LEU A 56 -2.85 -12.15 15.39
N PHE A 57 -3.96 -11.49 15.73
CA PHE A 57 -4.97 -12.05 16.62
C PHE A 57 -6.23 -12.39 15.83
N PHE A 58 -6.60 -13.65 15.84
CA PHE A 58 -7.82 -14.17 15.22
C PHE A 58 -8.78 -14.70 16.27
N ALA A 59 -10.04 -14.90 15.91
CA ALA A 59 -10.99 -15.53 16.81
C ALA A 59 -10.69 -17.03 16.96
N ASP A 60 -10.87 -17.53 18.16
CA ASP A 60 -10.90 -18.97 18.36
C ASP A 60 -12.16 -19.59 17.73
N GLN A 61 -12.23 -20.91 17.68
CA GLN A 61 -13.38 -21.61 17.06
C GLN A 61 -14.72 -21.35 17.77
N SER A 62 -14.71 -20.94 19.04
CA SER A 62 -15.92 -20.55 19.78
C SER A 62 -16.34 -19.09 19.50
N GLY A 63 -15.44 -18.26 18.98
CA GLY A 63 -15.71 -16.88 18.61
C GLY A 63 -15.80 -15.92 19.80
N ASP A 64 -15.38 -16.33 21.00
CA ASP A 64 -15.46 -15.52 22.23
C ASP A 64 -14.10 -15.18 22.84
N GLY A 65 -12.99 -15.47 22.11
CA GLY A 65 -11.63 -15.15 22.51
C GLY A 65 -10.71 -14.98 21.31
N LEU A 66 -9.52 -14.48 21.59
CA LEU A 66 -8.48 -14.24 20.61
C LEU A 66 -7.36 -15.26 20.76
N VAL A 67 -6.80 -15.70 19.64
CA VAL A 67 -5.65 -16.60 19.55
C VAL A 67 -4.60 -15.99 18.64
N ARG A 68 -3.31 -16.26 18.92
CA ARG A 68 -2.21 -15.71 18.13
C ARG A 68 -1.88 -16.58 16.94
N GLU A 69 -1.59 -15.95 15.82
CA GLU A 69 -1.00 -16.57 14.64
C GLU A 69 0.22 -15.75 14.19
N GLY A 70 1.35 -16.43 14.00
CA GLY A 70 2.56 -15.82 13.43
C GLY A 70 2.50 -15.79 11.92
N ARG A 71 2.90 -14.66 11.30
CA ARG A 71 2.96 -14.52 9.84
C ARG A 71 4.19 -13.75 9.42
N GLU A 72 4.83 -14.18 8.32
CA GLU A 72 5.90 -13.43 7.68
C GLU A 72 5.31 -12.47 6.66
N ILE A 73 5.70 -11.20 6.76
CA ILE A 73 5.30 -10.13 5.83
C ILE A 73 6.54 -9.38 5.34
N ASP A 74 6.42 -8.66 4.24
CA ASP A 74 7.50 -7.79 3.78
C ASP A 74 7.72 -6.65 4.78
N ALA A 75 8.99 -6.41 5.14
CA ALA A 75 9.34 -5.34 6.05
C ALA A 75 9.26 -3.98 5.33
N SER A 76 8.62 -2.99 5.96
CA SER A 76 8.71 -1.59 5.56
C SER A 76 9.55 -0.79 6.56
N ALA A 77 10.28 0.22 6.06
CA ALA A 77 11.00 1.17 6.89
C ALA A 77 10.07 2.26 7.48
N ASP A 78 8.89 2.45 6.89
CA ASP A 78 7.88 3.38 7.38
C ASP A 78 6.94 2.71 8.37
N LEU A 79 6.75 3.33 9.54
CA LEU A 79 5.91 2.79 10.60
C LEU A 79 4.43 2.74 10.20
N THR A 80 3.96 3.75 9.48
CA THR A 80 2.56 3.82 9.04
C THR A 80 2.27 2.73 8.03
N GLU A 81 3.15 2.53 7.04
CA GLU A 81 3.06 1.44 6.08
C GLU A 81 3.13 0.06 6.76
N SER A 82 4.01 -0.08 7.77
CA SER A 82 4.11 -1.33 8.55
C SER A 82 2.81 -1.65 9.30
N VAL A 83 2.18 -0.64 9.93
CA VAL A 83 0.89 -0.81 10.60
C VAL A 83 -0.20 -1.17 9.60
N GLU A 84 -0.25 -0.50 8.46
CA GLU A 84 -1.21 -0.78 7.38
C GLU A 84 -1.07 -2.22 6.88
N SER A 85 0.16 -2.66 6.57
CA SER A 85 0.44 -4.03 6.12
C SER A 85 0.00 -5.09 7.13
N VAL A 86 0.24 -4.86 8.44
CA VAL A 86 -0.17 -5.79 9.49
C VAL A 86 -1.70 -5.86 9.62
N VAL A 87 -2.40 -4.74 9.46
CA VAL A 87 -3.87 -4.72 9.49
C VAL A 87 -4.45 -5.36 8.23
N ASP A 88 -3.82 -5.17 7.07
CA ASP A 88 -4.23 -5.81 5.82
C ASP A 88 -4.11 -7.33 5.90
N GLU A 89 -3.02 -7.83 6.49
CA GLU A 89 -2.86 -9.26 6.77
C GLU A 89 -3.93 -9.80 7.74
N LEU A 90 -4.35 -9.00 8.72
CA LEU A 90 -5.44 -9.38 9.62
C LEU A 90 -6.77 -9.49 8.88
N ILE A 91 -7.05 -8.57 7.94
CA ILE A 91 -8.26 -8.60 7.07
C ILE A 91 -8.23 -9.82 6.15
N SER A 92 -7.05 -10.20 5.66
CA SER A 92 -6.86 -11.38 4.80
C SER A 92 -7.29 -12.69 5.48
N GLY A 93 -7.41 -12.68 6.81
CA GLY A 93 -7.88 -13.80 7.60
C GLY A 93 -6.79 -14.81 7.98
N PRO A 94 -7.12 -15.81 8.81
CA PRO A 94 -6.18 -16.80 9.31
C PRO A 94 -5.75 -17.80 8.23
N VAL A 95 -4.52 -18.30 8.35
CA VAL A 95 -4.02 -19.45 7.56
C VAL A 95 -4.32 -20.76 8.29
N GLY A 96 -4.35 -20.74 9.64
CA GLY A 96 -4.66 -21.89 10.47
C GLY A 96 -6.16 -22.13 10.68
N ASP A 97 -6.47 -22.99 11.64
CA ASP A 97 -7.85 -23.39 11.99
C ASP A 97 -8.55 -22.37 12.91
N HIS A 98 -8.29 -21.06 12.71
CA HIS A 98 -8.92 -19.97 13.45
C HIS A 98 -10.05 -19.35 12.64
N ALA A 99 -10.89 -18.54 13.29
CA ALA A 99 -11.96 -17.84 12.60
C ALA A 99 -11.54 -16.39 12.29
N PRO A 100 -11.92 -15.85 11.11
CA PRO A 100 -11.66 -14.46 10.78
C PRO A 100 -12.38 -13.52 11.76
N VAL A 101 -11.74 -12.40 12.07
CA VAL A 101 -12.27 -11.38 12.99
C VAL A 101 -12.88 -10.18 12.27
N LEU A 102 -12.45 -9.96 11.05
CA LEU A 102 -12.93 -8.87 10.20
C LEU A 102 -13.58 -9.45 8.94
N PRO A 103 -14.58 -8.77 8.35
CA PRO A 103 -15.08 -9.12 7.03
C PRO A 103 -13.95 -9.00 5.99
N TYR A 104 -13.80 -9.99 5.13
CA TYR A 104 -12.73 -10.05 4.11
C TYR A 104 -12.80 -8.93 3.06
N ASN A 105 -13.95 -8.27 2.93
CA ASN A 105 -14.16 -7.11 2.05
C ASN A 105 -13.96 -5.76 2.77
N THR A 106 -13.49 -5.78 4.02
CA THR A 106 -13.13 -4.56 4.75
C THR A 106 -12.00 -3.83 4.02
N GLN A 107 -12.15 -2.53 3.86
CA GLN A 107 -11.14 -1.68 3.25
C GLN A 107 -10.47 -0.81 4.31
N ILE A 108 -9.16 -0.69 4.25
CA ILE A 108 -8.41 0.33 4.98
C ILE A 108 -8.41 1.58 4.11
N LEU A 109 -9.03 2.65 4.59
CA LEU A 109 -9.07 3.92 3.87
C LEU A 109 -7.86 4.78 4.21
N LYS A 110 -7.36 4.66 5.45
CA LYS A 110 -6.23 5.44 5.92
C LYS A 110 -5.64 4.86 7.20
N VAL A 111 -4.31 4.90 7.29
CA VAL A 111 -3.58 4.69 8.55
C VAL A 111 -2.74 5.94 8.85
N GLN A 112 -2.66 6.34 10.11
CA GLN A 112 -1.78 7.41 10.59
C GLN A 112 -1.24 7.04 11.96
N VAL A 113 0.03 7.32 12.21
CA VAL A 113 0.65 7.17 13.53
C VAL A 113 1.12 8.53 14.02
N GLN A 114 0.68 8.93 15.22
CA GLN A 114 1.03 10.20 15.85
C GLN A 114 1.50 9.93 17.30
N GLY A 115 2.80 9.94 17.51
CA GLY A 115 3.38 9.59 18.80
C GLY A 115 3.10 8.14 19.17
N ASP A 116 2.35 7.91 20.23
CA ASP A 116 1.95 6.60 20.73
C ASP A 116 0.52 6.17 20.34
N LEU A 117 -0.11 6.92 19.44
CA LEU A 117 -1.47 6.69 18.96
C LEU A 117 -1.49 6.34 17.47
N ALA A 118 -2.10 5.21 17.13
CA ALA A 118 -2.45 4.86 15.76
C ALA A 118 -3.91 5.18 15.47
N PHE A 119 -4.16 5.76 14.30
CA PHE A 119 -5.49 5.94 13.73
C PHE A 119 -5.64 4.98 12.56
N VAL A 120 -6.70 4.17 12.58
CA VAL A 120 -7.04 3.27 11.48
C VAL A 120 -8.46 3.58 11.03
N ASP A 121 -8.57 4.06 9.81
CA ASP A 121 -9.84 4.39 9.17
C ASP A 121 -10.26 3.27 8.23
N PHE A 122 -11.42 2.71 8.48
CA PHE A 122 -11.99 1.64 7.69
C PHE A 122 -13.17 2.12 6.85
N GLY A 123 -13.41 1.45 5.74
CA GLY A 123 -14.64 1.59 4.98
C GLY A 123 -15.85 1.01 5.73
N ARG A 124 -17.03 1.40 5.28
CA ARG A 124 -18.30 0.97 5.88
C ARG A 124 -18.53 -0.54 5.83
N GLU A 125 -17.81 -1.22 4.96
CA GLU A 125 -17.84 -2.68 4.82
C GLU A 125 -17.52 -3.38 6.15
N LEU A 126 -16.66 -2.78 6.98
CA LEU A 126 -16.40 -3.27 8.33
C LEU A 126 -17.69 -3.36 9.14
N VAL A 127 -18.46 -2.27 9.16
CA VAL A 127 -19.71 -2.23 9.94
C VAL A 127 -20.76 -3.13 9.31
N ASP A 128 -20.95 -3.07 8.01
CA ASP A 128 -22.02 -3.79 7.32
C ASP A 128 -21.82 -5.31 7.36
N GLY A 129 -20.57 -5.76 7.20
CA GLY A 129 -20.21 -7.18 7.16
C GLY A 129 -19.97 -7.83 8.53
N LEU A 130 -19.76 -7.03 9.61
CA LEU A 130 -19.54 -7.60 10.92
C LEU A 130 -20.84 -8.21 11.48
N PRO A 131 -20.80 -9.43 12.03
CA PRO A 131 -21.97 -10.03 12.69
C PRO A 131 -22.46 -9.17 13.86
N ALA A 132 -23.77 -9.20 14.11
CA ALA A 132 -24.35 -8.55 15.26
C ALA A 132 -23.97 -9.32 16.54
N GLY A 133 -23.74 -8.56 17.63
CA GLY A 133 -23.44 -9.14 18.96
C GLY A 133 -22.20 -8.52 19.59
N SER A 134 -22.20 -8.51 20.93
CA SER A 134 -21.10 -7.92 21.71
C SER A 134 -19.78 -8.68 21.53
N SER A 135 -19.82 -10.01 21.45
CA SER A 135 -18.63 -10.84 21.26
C SER A 135 -17.96 -10.53 19.92
N ALA A 136 -18.73 -10.51 18.82
CA ALA A 136 -18.21 -10.22 17.49
C ALA A 136 -17.59 -8.83 17.40
N GLU A 137 -18.24 -7.81 17.97
CA GLU A 137 -17.72 -6.44 18.00
C GLU A 137 -16.44 -6.34 18.82
N MET A 138 -16.42 -6.91 20.02
CA MET A 138 -15.23 -6.89 20.89
C MET A 138 -14.07 -7.65 20.25
N THR A 139 -14.32 -8.84 19.72
CA THR A 139 -13.29 -9.67 19.07
C THR A 139 -12.70 -8.93 17.85
N ALA A 140 -13.53 -8.33 17.00
CA ALA A 140 -13.07 -7.59 15.84
C ALA A 140 -12.22 -6.38 16.23
N VAL A 141 -12.69 -5.57 17.16
CA VAL A 141 -12.00 -4.35 17.59
C VAL A 141 -10.68 -4.67 18.30
N TYR A 142 -10.71 -5.59 19.27
CA TYR A 142 -9.49 -5.93 20.02
C TYR A 142 -8.50 -6.76 19.19
N ALA A 143 -8.95 -7.52 18.19
CA ALA A 143 -8.03 -8.12 17.23
C ALA A 143 -7.18 -7.07 16.52
N VAL A 144 -7.76 -5.95 16.09
CA VAL A 144 -7.02 -4.84 15.49
C VAL A 144 -6.10 -4.17 16.51
N VAL A 145 -6.63 -3.80 17.67
CA VAL A 145 -5.90 -3.06 18.72
C VAL A 145 -4.71 -3.89 19.23
N ASP A 146 -4.93 -5.16 19.56
CA ASP A 146 -3.92 -6.04 20.14
C ASP A 146 -2.88 -6.45 19.10
N THR A 147 -3.29 -6.66 17.84
CA THR A 147 -2.36 -6.91 16.73
C THR A 147 -1.41 -5.72 16.53
N ILE A 148 -1.93 -4.50 16.51
CA ILE A 148 -1.07 -3.31 16.38
C ILE A 148 -0.15 -3.18 17.59
N ALA A 149 -0.66 -3.28 18.80
CA ALA A 149 0.11 -3.05 20.01
C ALA A 149 1.20 -4.11 20.25
N VAL A 150 0.98 -5.37 19.90
CA VAL A 150 1.98 -6.43 20.08
C VAL A 150 3.13 -6.31 19.10
N ASN A 151 2.87 -5.89 17.86
CA ASN A 151 3.89 -5.74 16.83
C ASN A 151 4.62 -4.38 16.93
N PHE A 152 3.97 -3.35 17.44
CA PHE A 152 4.50 -1.99 17.54
C PHE A 152 4.43 -1.48 19.00
N PRO A 153 5.37 -1.89 19.88
CA PRO A 153 5.30 -1.58 21.31
C PRO A 153 5.34 -0.08 21.66
N GLN A 154 5.75 0.77 20.70
CA GLN A 154 5.68 2.24 20.82
C GLN A 154 4.24 2.76 20.71
N ILE A 155 3.33 2.03 20.03
CA ILE A 155 1.92 2.39 19.92
C ILE A 155 1.19 1.88 21.17
N LYS A 156 0.57 2.78 21.93
CA LYS A 156 -0.11 2.47 23.19
C LYS A 156 -1.62 2.46 23.06
N LYS A 157 -2.13 3.12 22.04
CA LYS A 157 -3.58 3.22 21.79
C LYS A 157 -3.88 3.20 20.30
N VAL A 158 -5.07 2.74 19.98
CA VAL A 158 -5.58 2.74 18.60
C VAL A 158 -6.94 3.40 18.57
N GLN A 159 -7.12 4.37 17.67
CA GLN A 159 -8.41 4.96 17.33
C GLN A 159 -8.91 4.34 16.03
N ILE A 160 -10.09 3.75 16.10
CA ILE A 160 -10.80 3.25 14.93
C ILE A 160 -11.80 4.31 14.48
N THR A 161 -11.81 4.60 13.17
CA THR A 161 -12.78 5.44 12.50
C THR A 161 -13.42 4.69 11.35
N VAL A 162 -14.56 5.16 10.85
CA VAL A 162 -15.27 4.57 9.72
C VAL A 162 -15.67 5.68 8.76
N ASP A 163 -15.29 5.56 7.48
CA ASP A 163 -15.51 6.60 6.45
C ASP A 163 -14.98 7.98 6.86
N GLY A 164 -13.87 8.02 7.59
CA GLY A 164 -13.23 9.24 8.09
C GLY A 164 -13.88 9.84 9.34
N GLU A 165 -14.89 9.20 9.91
CA GLU A 165 -15.63 9.73 11.06
C GLU A 165 -15.42 8.87 12.33
N ASN A 166 -15.41 9.56 13.49
CA ASN A 166 -15.46 8.88 14.77
C ASN A 166 -16.85 8.29 14.98
N VAL A 167 -16.89 6.96 15.10
CA VAL A 167 -18.13 6.23 15.40
C VAL A 167 -18.26 5.98 16.90
N ALA A 168 -19.48 5.96 17.41
CA ALA A 168 -19.71 5.63 18.81
C ALA A 168 -19.47 4.14 19.10
N THR A 169 -19.86 3.29 18.17
CA THR A 169 -19.71 1.83 18.22
C THR A 169 -19.78 1.28 16.80
N LEU A 170 -19.35 0.02 16.56
CA LEU A 170 -19.61 -0.66 15.28
C LEU A 170 -21.00 -1.33 15.28
N LYS A 171 -21.36 -2.01 16.38
CA LYS A 171 -22.62 -2.78 16.52
C LYS A 171 -23.40 -2.49 17.82
N GLY A 172 -23.02 -1.43 18.53
CA GLY A 172 -23.80 -0.97 19.70
C GLY A 172 -23.30 -1.44 21.08
N HIS A 173 -22.13 -2.10 21.17
CA HIS A 173 -21.68 -2.72 22.41
C HIS A 173 -20.39 -2.15 22.98
N LEU A 174 -19.44 -1.72 22.14
CA LEU A 174 -18.14 -1.20 22.55
C LEU A 174 -18.00 0.28 22.21
N ASP A 175 -17.65 1.11 23.19
CA ASP A 175 -17.45 2.56 23.00
C ASP A 175 -16.13 2.83 22.26
N LEU A 176 -16.23 3.35 21.04
CA LEU A 176 -15.12 3.69 20.15
C LEU A 176 -14.84 5.19 20.04
N ARG A 177 -15.55 6.03 20.82
CA ARG A 177 -15.37 7.49 20.77
C ARG A 177 -13.99 7.95 21.25
N GLN A 178 -13.30 7.09 22.00
CA GLN A 178 -11.95 7.35 22.50
C GLN A 178 -10.99 6.25 22.04
N PRO A 179 -9.69 6.57 21.87
CA PRO A 179 -8.70 5.57 21.54
C PRO A 179 -8.62 4.46 22.57
N LEU A 180 -8.58 3.22 22.12
CA LEU A 180 -8.51 2.02 22.95
C LEU A 180 -7.07 1.62 23.23
N ALA A 181 -6.79 1.22 24.46
CA ALA A 181 -5.57 0.50 24.83
C ALA A 181 -5.77 -1.00 24.57
N PRO A 182 -4.68 -1.77 24.35
CA PRO A 182 -4.77 -3.22 24.16
C PRO A 182 -5.34 -3.92 25.40
N ASP A 183 -6.09 -4.98 25.16
CA ASP A 183 -6.67 -5.84 26.22
C ASP A 183 -6.38 -7.30 25.94
N PHE A 184 -5.20 -7.75 26.32
CA PHE A 184 -4.76 -9.13 26.15
C PHE A 184 -5.49 -10.13 27.09
N THR A 185 -6.49 -9.69 27.89
CA THR A 185 -7.32 -10.61 28.69
C THR A 185 -8.28 -11.42 27.84
N LEU A 186 -8.54 -10.95 26.60
CA LEU A 186 -9.32 -11.69 25.61
C LEU A 186 -8.53 -12.83 24.96
N GLU A 187 -7.21 -12.86 25.16
CA GLU A 187 -6.37 -13.91 24.62
C GLU A 187 -6.59 -15.24 25.33
N LYS A 188 -7.00 -16.24 24.57
CA LYS A 188 -7.03 -17.63 25.02
C LYS A 188 -5.66 -18.26 24.86
N ARG A 189 -5.11 -18.71 25.97
CA ARG A 189 -3.88 -19.51 25.95
C ARG A 189 -4.21 -20.93 25.51
N PRO A 190 -3.36 -21.52 24.64
CA PRO A 190 -3.51 -22.91 24.23
C PRO A 190 -3.42 -23.89 25.39
#